data_ab699ffb098e13297651df98e7feb1f8
#
_entry.id   ab699ffb098e13297651df98e7feb1f8
#
_cell.length_a   1.000
_cell.length_b   1.000
_cell.length_c   1.000
_cell.angle_alpha   90.00
_cell.angle_beta   90.00
_cell.angle_gamma   90.00
#
_symmetry.space_group_name_H-M   'P 1'
#
loop_
_entity.id
_entity.type
_entity.pdbx_description
1 polymer ?
#
loop_
_entity_poly.entity_id
_entity_poly.type
_entity_poly.pdbx_seq_one_letter_code
_entity_poly.pdbx_strand_id
1 'polypeptide(L)'
;MTEAKPTERKKPTLPSLFKKVADSVPITWLTCYDYPTAYFQEQAGVDMILVGDSLAMTMLGYDSTLPATMDDMIRHTQAVRRGAPNTFVVGDMPYMSYQPSVETAIRNAGRFMAEAGCDAIKLEGGVEMCDRIRGIVDAGIPAMGHLGLTPQSASALGGFRVQGKGAEQAKRIIDSAKALEKAGAFTILLEMVPDRVCELITKRAENCIIMSLGSGPHAHGQLLIYHDLFGLYPKFKPRMAKVYGNAGEVILKGLKQYVQEVTTHTFPQRENYFTITDEEYDRLLKILK
;
A
#
# COMPACT_ATOMS: atom_id res chain seq x y z
N MET A 1 -30.70 3.15 20.80
CA MET A 1 -29.23 3.32 20.93
C MET A 1 -28.85 4.42 19.96
N THR A 2 -28.49 5.59 20.45
CA THR A 2 -28.02 6.70 19.61
C THR A 2 -26.64 6.33 19.08
N GLU A 3 -26.55 6.08 17.77
CA GLU A 3 -25.25 5.96 17.09
C GLU A 3 -24.49 7.28 17.32
N ALA A 4 -23.38 7.18 18.07
CA ALA A 4 -22.45 8.29 18.17
C ALA A 4 -21.97 8.62 16.75
N LYS A 5 -22.16 9.87 16.31
CA LYS A 5 -21.56 10.35 15.06
C LYS A 5 -20.06 10.04 15.12
N PRO A 6 -19.48 9.41 14.08
CA PRO A 6 -18.04 9.22 14.04
C PRO A 6 -17.37 10.57 14.27
N THR A 7 -16.50 10.68 15.26
CA THR A 7 -15.63 11.85 15.41
C THR A 7 -14.83 11.96 14.12
N GLU A 8 -14.98 13.09 13.44
CA GLU A 8 -14.31 13.35 12.14
C GLU A 8 -12.79 13.14 12.33
N ARG A 9 -12.23 12.09 11.73
CA ARG A 9 -10.83 11.72 11.87
C ARG A 9 -9.97 12.85 11.30
N LYS A 10 -9.09 13.42 12.11
CA LYS A 10 -8.12 14.40 11.63
C LYS A 10 -7.04 13.68 10.82
N LYS A 11 -6.80 14.14 9.59
CA LYS A 11 -5.78 13.60 8.67
C LYS A 11 -4.38 13.71 9.32
N PRO A 12 -3.59 12.62 9.38
CA PRO A 12 -2.20 12.69 9.79
C PRO A 12 -1.39 13.60 8.87
N THR A 13 -0.41 14.30 9.45
CA THR A 13 0.54 15.16 8.76
C THR A 13 1.97 14.72 9.08
N LEU A 14 2.98 15.15 8.32
CA LEU A 14 4.37 14.84 8.66
C LEU A 14 4.72 15.21 10.11
N PRO A 15 4.42 16.43 10.62
CA PRO A 15 4.66 16.76 12.02
C PRO A 15 3.95 15.81 12.99
N SER A 16 2.72 15.37 12.68
CA SER A 16 2.00 14.45 13.57
C SER A 16 2.59 13.03 13.56
N LEU A 17 3.16 12.58 12.45
CA LEU A 17 3.87 11.30 12.37
C LEU A 17 5.18 11.35 13.18
N PHE A 18 5.97 12.42 13.05
CA PHE A 18 7.16 12.64 13.89
C PHE A 18 6.80 12.74 15.37
N LYS A 19 5.68 13.39 15.71
CA LYS A 19 5.20 13.44 17.08
C LYS A 19 4.88 12.05 17.64
N LYS A 20 4.24 11.17 16.87
CA LYS A 20 4.02 9.77 17.30
C LYS A 20 5.33 9.07 17.63
N VAL A 21 6.37 9.24 16.80
CA VAL A 21 7.69 8.67 17.03
C VAL A 21 8.29 9.22 18.34
N ALA A 22 8.24 10.55 18.56
CA ALA A 22 8.73 11.19 19.79
C ALA A 22 7.98 10.70 21.03
N ASP A 23 6.67 10.45 20.91
CA ASP A 23 5.84 9.92 21.99
C ASP A 23 5.97 8.37 22.12
N SER A 24 6.85 7.73 21.35
CA SER A 24 7.03 6.26 21.29
C SER A 24 5.74 5.49 20.93
N VAL A 25 4.86 6.10 20.12
CA VAL A 25 3.64 5.48 19.61
C VAL A 25 3.91 4.91 18.21
N PRO A 26 3.83 3.59 18.02
CA PRO A 26 4.11 2.98 16.72
C PRO A 26 3.16 3.48 15.62
N ILE A 27 3.71 3.66 14.42
CA ILE A 27 2.94 4.02 13.23
C ILE A 27 2.44 2.75 12.55
N THR A 28 1.12 2.71 12.28
CA THR A 28 0.49 1.64 11.52
C THR A 28 0.47 1.98 10.04
N TRP A 29 0.93 1.03 9.19
CA TRP A 29 1.00 1.25 7.75
C TRP A 29 0.61 -0.02 7.00
N LEU A 30 -0.28 0.12 6.00
CA LEU A 30 -0.73 -0.99 5.15
C LEU A 30 -0.69 -0.60 3.68
N THR A 31 -0.50 -1.58 2.81
CA THR A 31 -0.79 -1.35 1.40
C THR A 31 -2.29 -1.30 1.15
N CYS A 32 -2.69 -0.55 0.13
CA CYS A 32 -4.06 -0.49 -0.35
C CYS A 32 -4.08 -0.16 -1.84
N TYR A 33 -5.08 -0.67 -2.57
CA TYR A 33 -5.10 -0.53 -4.03
C TYR A 33 -6.47 -0.16 -4.60
N ASP A 34 -7.51 -0.03 -3.76
CA ASP A 34 -8.88 0.23 -4.20
C ASP A 34 -9.68 1.06 -3.19
N TYR A 35 -10.83 1.57 -3.64
CA TYR A 35 -11.71 2.41 -2.84
C TYR A 35 -12.29 1.72 -1.61
N PRO A 36 -12.94 0.52 -1.72
CA PRO A 36 -13.57 -0.10 -0.54
C PRO A 36 -12.56 -0.52 0.52
N THR A 37 -11.40 -1.04 0.13
CA THR A 37 -10.32 -1.39 1.07
C THR A 37 -9.79 -0.15 1.79
N ALA A 38 -9.61 0.96 1.07
CA ALA A 38 -9.16 2.23 1.66
C ALA A 38 -10.17 2.76 2.68
N TYR A 39 -11.47 2.68 2.37
CA TYR A 39 -12.52 3.05 3.31
C TYR A 39 -12.41 2.26 4.63
N PHE A 40 -12.28 0.94 4.55
CA PHE A 40 -12.13 0.12 5.76
C PHE A 40 -10.85 0.41 6.54
N GLN A 41 -9.73 0.67 5.86
CA GLN A 41 -8.48 1.03 6.53
C GLN A 41 -8.58 2.37 7.26
N GLU A 42 -9.25 3.36 6.66
CA GLU A 42 -9.50 4.64 7.32
C GLU A 42 -10.40 4.47 8.55
N GLN A 43 -11.49 3.71 8.45
CA GLN A 43 -12.37 3.40 9.59
C GLN A 43 -11.64 2.62 10.70
N ALA A 44 -10.71 1.76 10.34
CA ALA A 44 -9.88 1.02 11.29
C ALA A 44 -8.81 1.89 11.99
N GLY A 45 -8.58 3.12 11.53
CA GLY A 45 -7.62 4.03 12.12
C GLY A 45 -6.17 3.84 11.67
N VAL A 46 -5.93 3.20 10.51
CA VAL A 46 -4.57 3.05 9.94
C VAL A 46 -3.96 4.43 9.69
N ASP A 47 -2.73 4.67 10.17
CA ASP A 47 -2.09 5.98 10.08
C ASP A 47 -1.68 6.34 8.65
N MET A 48 -1.09 5.38 7.96
CA MET A 48 -0.55 5.56 6.60
C MET A 48 -1.04 4.45 5.67
N ILE A 49 -1.24 4.79 4.41
CA ILE A 49 -1.52 3.85 3.33
C ILE A 49 -0.42 3.96 2.27
N LEU A 50 0.08 2.81 1.79
CA LEU A 50 0.93 2.72 0.62
C LEU A 50 0.12 2.22 -0.57
N VAL A 51 0.05 2.99 -1.63
CA VAL A 51 -0.37 2.45 -2.92
C VAL A 51 0.89 1.91 -3.58
N GLY A 52 1.21 0.65 -3.25
CA GLY A 52 2.46 -0.01 -3.63
C GLY A 52 2.44 -0.54 -5.07
N ASP A 53 3.60 -0.58 -5.73
CA ASP A 53 3.77 -1.24 -7.04
C ASP A 53 3.52 -2.75 -6.98
N SER A 54 3.47 -3.33 -5.77
CA SER A 54 2.97 -4.68 -5.49
C SER A 54 1.54 -4.92 -6.01
N LEU A 55 0.79 -3.85 -6.37
CA LEU A 55 -0.48 -3.98 -7.09
C LEU A 55 -0.35 -4.79 -8.39
N ALA A 56 0.80 -4.72 -9.06
CA ALA A 56 1.05 -5.52 -10.26
C ALA A 56 0.88 -7.02 -9.96
N MET A 57 1.37 -7.47 -8.81
CA MET A 57 1.27 -8.86 -8.40
C MET A 57 -0.08 -9.20 -7.77
N THR A 58 -0.55 -8.39 -6.82
CA THR A 58 -1.71 -8.70 -5.98
C THR A 58 -3.06 -8.39 -6.63
N MET A 59 -3.11 -7.37 -7.50
CA MET A 59 -4.34 -6.92 -8.16
C MET A 59 -4.37 -7.28 -9.64
N LEU A 60 -3.22 -7.14 -10.34
CA LEU A 60 -3.16 -7.36 -11.80
C LEU A 60 -2.67 -8.77 -12.16
N GLY A 61 -2.19 -9.57 -11.20
CA GLY A 61 -1.84 -10.97 -11.38
C GLY A 61 -0.49 -11.24 -12.05
N TYR A 62 0.35 -10.23 -12.23
CA TYR A 62 1.72 -10.39 -12.74
C TYR A 62 2.62 -11.15 -11.74
N ASP A 63 3.75 -11.66 -12.23
CA ASP A 63 4.72 -12.39 -11.40
C ASP A 63 5.78 -11.49 -10.73
N SER A 64 5.79 -10.19 -11.07
CA SER A 64 6.69 -9.19 -10.49
C SER A 64 6.02 -7.82 -10.42
N THR A 65 6.68 -6.86 -9.76
CA THR A 65 6.22 -5.46 -9.68
C THR A 65 6.57 -4.65 -10.94
N LEU A 66 7.49 -5.13 -11.77
CA LEU A 66 8.03 -4.39 -12.92
C LEU A 66 7.00 -3.94 -13.98
N PRO A 67 5.90 -4.69 -14.23
CA PRO A 67 4.90 -4.27 -15.22
C PRO A 67 4.01 -3.10 -14.79
N ALA A 68 4.02 -2.70 -13.51
CA ALA A 68 3.24 -1.54 -13.05
C ALA A 68 3.67 -0.27 -13.79
N THR A 69 2.70 0.42 -14.37
CA THR A 69 2.92 1.70 -15.06
C THR A 69 2.60 2.89 -14.16
N MET A 70 3.10 4.08 -14.51
CA MET A 70 2.71 5.33 -13.84
C MET A 70 1.19 5.54 -13.85
N ASP A 71 0.51 5.20 -14.94
CA ASP A 71 -0.93 5.40 -15.07
C ASP A 71 -1.73 4.41 -14.20
N ASP A 72 -1.27 3.18 -14.04
CA ASP A 72 -1.84 2.23 -13.09
C ASP A 72 -1.72 2.78 -11.66
N MET A 73 -0.52 3.22 -11.29
CA MET A 73 -0.26 3.76 -9.96
C MET A 73 -1.13 4.99 -9.67
N ILE A 74 -1.25 5.92 -10.61
CA ILE A 74 -2.10 7.11 -10.47
C ILE A 74 -3.58 6.74 -10.29
N ARG A 75 -4.12 5.84 -11.14
CA ARG A 75 -5.53 5.43 -11.08
C ARG A 75 -5.89 4.75 -9.74
N HIS A 76 -5.03 3.82 -9.32
CA HIS A 76 -5.22 3.14 -8.03
C HIS A 76 -5.10 4.10 -6.85
N THR A 77 -4.14 5.03 -6.89
CA THR A 77 -3.98 6.05 -5.85
C THR A 77 -5.19 7.00 -5.78
N GLN A 78 -5.75 7.40 -6.91
CA GLN A 78 -7.00 8.18 -6.93
C GLN A 78 -8.18 7.45 -6.29
N ALA A 79 -8.30 6.14 -6.53
CA ALA A 79 -9.34 5.31 -5.89
C ALA A 79 -9.14 5.23 -4.37
N VAL A 80 -7.90 4.97 -3.93
CA VAL A 80 -7.53 4.94 -2.51
C VAL A 80 -7.78 6.29 -1.84
N ARG A 81 -7.38 7.39 -2.46
CA ARG A 81 -7.60 8.74 -1.89
C ARG A 81 -9.09 9.06 -1.69
N ARG A 82 -9.97 8.63 -2.62
CA ARG A 82 -11.43 8.80 -2.44
C ARG A 82 -11.98 7.96 -1.29
N GLY A 83 -11.43 6.77 -1.07
CA GLY A 83 -11.84 5.87 0.04
C GLY A 83 -11.30 6.28 1.41
N ALA A 84 -10.13 6.94 1.43
CA ALA A 84 -9.43 7.34 2.64
C ALA A 84 -8.98 8.81 2.58
N PRO A 85 -9.93 9.78 2.58
CA PRO A 85 -9.62 11.21 2.46
C PRO A 85 -8.79 11.73 3.64
N ASN A 86 -8.94 11.14 4.82
CA ASN A 86 -8.31 11.55 6.07
C ASN A 86 -7.19 10.59 6.54
N THR A 87 -6.57 9.85 5.60
CA THR A 87 -5.41 9.01 5.88
C THR A 87 -4.19 9.54 5.12
N PHE A 88 -2.98 9.37 5.67
CA PHE A 88 -1.74 9.77 4.99
C PHE A 88 -1.43 8.75 3.88
N VAL A 89 -1.50 9.18 2.61
CA VAL A 89 -1.33 8.30 1.45
C VAL A 89 0.01 8.53 0.78
N VAL A 90 0.77 7.46 0.63
CA VAL A 90 2.06 7.42 -0.08
C VAL A 90 1.86 6.72 -1.41
N GLY A 91 2.24 7.38 -2.51
CA GLY A 91 2.29 6.78 -3.84
C GLY A 91 3.65 6.16 -4.11
N ASP A 92 3.66 4.94 -4.61
CA ASP A 92 4.88 4.21 -4.95
C ASP A 92 5.30 4.47 -6.40
N MET A 93 6.49 4.98 -6.61
CA MET A 93 7.01 5.23 -7.96
C MET A 93 7.40 3.91 -8.63
N PRO A 94 6.74 3.52 -9.74
CA PRO A 94 7.00 2.24 -10.39
C PRO A 94 8.37 2.23 -11.09
N TYR A 95 8.82 1.02 -11.44
CA TYR A 95 10.08 0.81 -12.13
C TYR A 95 10.25 1.71 -13.38
N MET A 96 11.43 2.28 -13.56
CA MET A 96 11.81 3.22 -14.62
C MET A 96 11.08 4.58 -14.60
N SER A 97 10.30 4.89 -13.57
CA SER A 97 9.69 6.20 -13.43
C SER A 97 10.59 7.25 -12.75
N TYR A 98 11.68 6.84 -12.11
CA TYR A 98 12.62 7.71 -11.39
C TYR A 98 14.10 7.38 -11.65
N GLN A 99 14.42 6.14 -12.03
CA GLN A 99 15.80 5.70 -12.28
C GLN A 99 16.51 6.49 -13.39
N PRO A 100 15.86 6.87 -14.52
CA PRO A 100 16.54 7.48 -15.66
C PRO A 100 17.22 8.81 -15.33
N SER A 101 16.56 9.71 -14.60
CA SER A 101 17.10 11.02 -14.26
C SER A 101 16.38 11.67 -13.09
N VAL A 102 17.01 12.67 -12.45
CA VAL A 102 16.39 13.52 -11.42
C VAL A 102 15.14 14.24 -11.97
N GLU A 103 15.24 14.77 -13.17
CA GLU A 103 14.12 15.47 -13.83
C GLU A 103 12.91 14.56 -14.04
N THR A 104 13.13 13.31 -14.50
CA THR A 104 12.09 12.30 -14.65
C THR A 104 11.45 11.98 -13.30
N ALA A 105 12.27 11.81 -12.26
CA ALA A 105 11.80 11.54 -10.91
C ALA A 105 10.90 12.67 -10.37
N ILE A 106 11.33 13.93 -10.51
CA ILE A 106 10.55 15.11 -10.07
C ILE A 106 9.22 15.18 -10.83
N ARG A 107 9.23 15.02 -12.16
CA ARG A 107 8.03 15.07 -13.00
C ARG A 107 7.01 14.01 -12.59
N ASN A 108 7.46 12.78 -12.41
CA ASN A 108 6.57 11.66 -12.04
C ASN A 108 6.11 11.75 -10.58
N ALA A 109 6.96 12.20 -9.65
CA ALA A 109 6.53 12.53 -8.28
C ALA A 109 5.44 13.62 -8.26
N GLY A 110 5.61 14.66 -9.09
CA GLY A 110 4.61 15.72 -9.26
C GLY A 110 3.26 15.21 -9.76
N ARG A 111 3.23 14.19 -10.62
CA ARG A 111 1.99 13.53 -11.04
C ARG A 111 1.23 12.89 -9.88
N PHE A 112 1.93 12.20 -8.98
CA PHE A 112 1.30 11.62 -7.78
C PHE A 112 0.66 12.70 -6.90
N MET A 113 1.31 13.84 -6.74
CA MET A 113 0.77 14.95 -5.94
C MET A 113 -0.43 15.60 -6.62
N ALA A 114 -0.28 15.98 -7.88
CA ALA A 114 -1.26 16.80 -8.61
C ALA A 114 -2.46 15.98 -9.12
N GLU A 115 -2.24 14.78 -9.66
CA GLU A 115 -3.30 13.98 -10.27
C GLU A 115 -3.96 13.02 -9.27
N ALA A 116 -3.18 12.48 -8.32
CA ALA A 116 -3.65 11.42 -7.41
C ALA A 116 -3.88 11.92 -5.97
N GLY A 117 -3.39 13.10 -5.60
CA GLY A 117 -3.58 13.69 -4.28
C GLY A 117 -2.84 12.94 -3.17
N CYS A 118 -1.65 12.39 -3.47
CA CYS A 118 -0.77 11.80 -2.46
C CYS A 118 -0.31 12.85 -1.44
N ASP A 119 0.13 12.37 -0.29
CA ASP A 119 0.80 13.19 0.72
C ASP A 119 2.33 13.06 0.62
N ALA A 120 2.81 11.96 0.04
CA ALA A 120 4.22 11.67 -0.19
C ALA A 120 4.39 10.64 -1.31
N ILE A 121 5.64 10.45 -1.75
CA ILE A 121 6.00 9.38 -2.69
C ILE A 121 7.06 8.46 -2.09
N LYS A 122 7.14 7.21 -2.59
CA LYS A 122 8.19 6.24 -2.27
C LYS A 122 9.00 5.90 -3.54
N LEU A 123 10.29 5.66 -3.36
CA LEU A 123 11.17 5.11 -4.38
C LEU A 123 12.19 4.14 -3.75
N GLU A 124 12.67 3.19 -4.54
CA GLU A 124 13.61 2.14 -4.11
C GLU A 124 15.05 2.46 -4.49
N GLY A 125 15.97 2.10 -3.62
CA GLY A 125 17.41 2.21 -3.83
C GLY A 125 18.13 2.95 -2.70
N GLY A 126 19.45 2.82 -2.68
CA GLY A 126 20.34 3.36 -1.65
C GLY A 126 20.98 4.68 -2.04
N VAL A 127 22.31 4.75 -1.83
CA VAL A 127 23.11 5.96 -2.08
C VAL A 127 22.99 6.47 -3.52
N GLU A 128 22.76 5.58 -4.46
CA GLU A 128 22.58 5.89 -5.89
C GLU A 128 21.30 6.66 -6.20
N MET A 129 20.35 6.68 -5.25
CA MET A 129 19.08 7.41 -5.37
C MET A 129 19.05 8.73 -4.59
N CYS A 130 20.11 9.09 -3.90
CA CYS A 130 20.15 10.32 -3.09
C CYS A 130 19.84 11.58 -3.89
N ASP A 131 20.33 11.69 -5.14
CA ASP A 131 20.08 12.87 -5.97
C ASP A 131 18.61 12.95 -6.40
N ARG A 132 17.92 11.79 -6.60
CA ARG A 132 16.49 11.73 -6.91
C ARG A 132 15.68 12.17 -5.70
N ILE A 133 15.98 11.63 -4.51
CA ILE A 133 15.34 12.04 -3.25
C ILE A 133 15.51 13.56 -3.05
N ARG A 134 16.73 14.08 -3.15
CA ARG A 134 17.01 15.50 -2.99
C ARG A 134 16.22 16.35 -3.97
N GLY A 135 16.27 16.01 -5.27
CA GLY A 135 15.54 16.78 -6.29
C GLY A 135 14.03 16.79 -6.06
N ILE A 136 13.44 15.69 -5.64
CA ILE A 136 12.01 15.60 -5.31
C ILE A 136 11.68 16.44 -4.07
N VAL A 137 12.52 16.37 -3.02
CA VAL A 137 12.34 17.15 -1.79
C VAL A 137 12.51 18.63 -2.04
N ASP A 138 13.51 19.04 -2.83
CA ASP A 138 13.74 20.44 -3.22
C ASP A 138 12.58 21.00 -4.08
N ALA A 139 11.84 20.13 -4.78
CA ALA A 139 10.61 20.49 -5.47
C ALA A 139 9.39 20.60 -4.53
N GLY A 140 9.55 20.44 -3.22
CA GLY A 140 8.51 20.56 -2.21
C GLY A 140 7.66 19.29 -2.00
N ILE A 141 8.12 18.13 -2.51
CA ILE A 141 7.39 16.86 -2.41
C ILE A 141 8.03 15.98 -1.32
N PRO A 142 7.29 15.56 -0.28
CA PRO A 142 7.80 14.61 0.69
C PRO A 142 8.16 13.28 0.03
N ALA A 143 9.42 12.84 0.22
CA ALA A 143 9.94 11.61 -0.36
C ALA A 143 10.41 10.64 0.70
N MET A 144 10.20 9.35 0.46
CA MET A 144 10.70 8.27 1.29
C MET A 144 11.55 7.29 0.48
N GLY A 145 12.56 6.73 1.16
CA GLY A 145 13.42 5.69 0.61
C GLY A 145 12.94 4.28 0.96
N HIS A 146 13.44 3.29 0.22
CA HIS A 146 13.21 1.89 0.45
C HIS A 146 14.51 1.09 0.31
N LEU A 147 14.90 0.40 1.36
CA LEU A 147 16.15 -0.35 1.48
C LEU A 147 15.89 -1.80 1.90
N GLY A 148 16.91 -2.63 1.70
CA GLY A 148 16.85 -4.07 1.98
C GLY A 148 16.45 -4.85 0.74
N LEU A 149 15.41 -5.65 0.80
CA LEU A 149 14.80 -6.18 -0.41
C LEU A 149 14.08 -5.05 -1.13
N THR A 150 14.50 -4.78 -2.34
CA THR A 150 13.87 -3.84 -3.26
C THR A 150 13.31 -4.65 -4.44
N PRO A 151 11.99 -4.89 -4.50
CA PRO A 151 11.37 -5.75 -5.52
C PRO A 151 11.68 -5.36 -6.96
N GLN A 152 11.79 -4.07 -7.25
CA GLN A 152 12.18 -3.57 -8.57
C GLN A 152 13.59 -3.98 -8.98
N SER A 153 14.47 -4.30 -8.02
CA SER A 153 15.84 -4.76 -8.24
C SER A 153 16.04 -6.25 -7.91
N ALA A 154 14.95 -7.01 -7.74
CA ALA A 154 15.00 -8.41 -7.31
C ALA A 154 15.95 -9.28 -8.17
N SER A 155 16.00 -9.05 -9.48
CA SER A 155 16.93 -9.76 -10.37
C SER A 155 18.39 -9.56 -9.99
N ALA A 156 18.80 -8.34 -9.66
CA ALA A 156 20.16 -8.01 -9.22
C ALA A 156 20.46 -8.54 -7.81
N LEU A 157 19.43 -8.65 -6.96
CA LEU A 157 19.55 -9.15 -5.59
C LEU A 157 19.51 -10.69 -5.50
N GLY A 158 19.30 -11.39 -6.62
CA GLY A 158 19.18 -12.84 -6.67
C GLY A 158 17.83 -13.37 -6.15
N GLY A 159 16.75 -12.62 -6.35
CA GLY A 159 15.38 -12.95 -5.97
C GLY A 159 14.95 -12.35 -4.63
N PHE A 160 13.77 -12.76 -4.18
CA PHE A 160 13.18 -12.31 -2.92
C PHE A 160 13.87 -12.97 -1.72
N ARG A 161 14.88 -12.32 -1.16
CA ARG A 161 15.65 -12.84 -0.02
C ARG A 161 16.07 -11.74 0.95
N VAL A 162 16.31 -12.13 2.19
CA VAL A 162 16.79 -11.24 3.26
C VAL A 162 18.12 -10.60 2.84
N GLN A 163 18.21 -9.28 2.95
CA GLN A 163 19.38 -8.47 2.65
C GLN A 163 20.07 -8.02 3.94
N GLY A 164 21.41 -7.93 3.94
CA GLY A 164 22.16 -7.48 5.12
C GLY A 164 22.49 -8.57 6.13
N LYS A 165 22.54 -9.85 5.71
CA LYS A 165 22.98 -10.95 6.58
C LYS A 165 24.48 -10.95 6.91
N GLY A 166 25.32 -10.44 6.01
CA GLY A 166 26.76 -10.29 6.23
C GLY A 166 27.09 -8.86 6.66
N ALA A 167 28.19 -8.69 7.42
CA ALA A 167 28.58 -7.40 8.01
C ALA A 167 28.77 -6.30 6.95
N GLU A 168 29.41 -6.61 5.82
CA GLU A 168 29.65 -5.64 4.75
C GLU A 168 28.36 -5.22 4.05
N GLN A 169 27.43 -6.17 3.85
CA GLN A 169 26.11 -5.87 3.28
C GLN A 169 25.28 -5.05 4.25
N ALA A 170 25.27 -5.40 5.54
CA ALA A 170 24.61 -4.65 6.59
C ALA A 170 25.15 -3.21 6.66
N LYS A 171 26.47 -3.04 6.61
CA LYS A 171 27.12 -1.72 6.61
C LYS A 171 26.66 -0.89 5.41
N ARG A 172 26.58 -1.45 4.21
CA ARG A 172 26.07 -0.72 3.04
C ARG A 172 24.63 -0.24 3.23
N ILE A 173 23.75 -1.05 3.83
CA ILE A 173 22.35 -0.66 4.12
C ILE A 173 22.33 0.49 5.14
N ILE A 174 23.14 0.42 6.20
CA ILE A 174 23.26 1.48 7.21
C ILE A 174 23.77 2.78 6.58
N ASP A 175 24.82 2.71 5.76
CA ASP A 175 25.39 3.88 5.07
C ASP A 175 24.36 4.49 4.11
N SER A 176 23.60 3.65 3.40
CA SER A 176 22.51 4.09 2.50
C SER A 176 21.39 4.77 3.27
N ALA A 177 20.97 4.23 4.42
CA ALA A 177 19.94 4.85 5.25
C ALA A 177 20.36 6.26 5.70
N LYS A 178 21.60 6.41 6.18
CA LYS A 178 22.15 7.72 6.56
C LYS A 178 22.23 8.69 5.36
N ALA A 179 22.60 8.19 4.18
CA ALA A 179 22.71 9.03 2.98
C ALA A 179 21.33 9.51 2.48
N LEU A 180 20.31 8.63 2.50
CA LEU A 180 18.95 8.98 2.13
C LEU A 180 18.34 10.00 3.12
N GLU A 181 18.53 9.81 4.43
CA GLU A 181 18.14 10.79 5.44
C GLU A 181 18.77 12.15 5.16
N LYS A 182 20.08 12.20 4.91
CA LYS A 182 20.81 13.43 4.55
C LYS A 182 20.32 14.04 3.24
N ALA A 183 19.81 13.23 2.32
CA ALA A 183 19.21 13.71 1.08
C ALA A 183 17.79 14.30 1.29
N GLY A 184 17.21 14.17 2.49
CA GLY A 184 15.91 14.73 2.86
C GLY A 184 14.77 13.72 2.91
N ALA A 185 15.05 12.40 2.85
CA ALA A 185 14.00 11.40 3.05
C ALA A 185 13.39 11.52 4.45
N PHE A 186 12.08 11.75 4.54
CA PHE A 186 11.39 11.83 5.84
C PHE A 186 11.15 10.45 6.47
N THR A 187 11.15 9.41 5.66
CA THR A 187 10.92 8.02 6.07
C THR A 187 11.77 7.08 5.23
N ILE A 188 12.23 5.99 5.83
CA ILE A 188 12.88 4.88 5.14
C ILE A 188 12.18 3.59 5.52
N LEU A 189 11.71 2.85 4.52
CA LEU A 189 11.24 1.47 4.66
C LEU A 189 12.43 0.52 4.62
N LEU A 190 12.51 -0.37 5.60
CA LEU A 190 13.44 -1.50 5.64
C LEU A 190 12.66 -2.79 5.37
N GLU A 191 12.88 -3.41 4.22
CA GLU A 191 12.22 -4.66 3.87
C GLU A 191 13.19 -5.83 3.96
N MET A 192 12.79 -6.87 4.72
CA MET A 192 13.55 -8.12 4.89
C MET A 192 15.01 -7.87 5.24
N VAL A 193 15.27 -6.93 6.15
CA VAL A 193 16.58 -6.65 6.76
C VAL A 193 16.61 -7.34 8.14
N PRO A 194 17.74 -7.94 8.59
CA PRO A 194 17.83 -8.51 9.92
C PRO A 194 17.46 -7.50 11.03
N ASP A 195 16.72 -7.95 12.03
CA ASP A 195 16.15 -7.13 13.11
C ASP A 195 17.20 -6.27 13.84
N ARG A 196 18.37 -6.83 14.13
CA ARG A 196 19.48 -6.09 14.78
C ARG A 196 20.08 -5.01 13.88
N VAL A 197 20.05 -5.18 12.56
CA VAL A 197 20.48 -4.15 11.60
C VAL A 197 19.44 -3.04 11.53
N CYS A 198 18.16 -3.40 11.51
CA CYS A 198 17.04 -2.46 11.62
C CYS A 198 17.14 -1.63 12.91
N GLU A 199 17.39 -2.29 14.07
CA GLU A 199 17.59 -1.61 15.36
C GLU A 199 18.73 -0.58 15.30
N LEU A 200 19.87 -0.96 14.70
CA LEU A 200 21.02 -0.06 14.55
C LEU A 200 20.71 1.15 13.67
N ILE A 201 19.92 0.98 12.61
CA ILE A 201 19.50 2.09 11.75
C ILE A 201 18.53 2.98 12.50
N THR A 202 17.53 2.41 13.16
CA THR A 202 16.51 3.15 13.93
C THR A 202 17.14 4.01 15.02
N LYS A 203 18.12 3.47 15.78
CA LYS A 203 18.85 4.20 16.82
C LYS A 203 19.73 5.34 16.31
N ARG A 204 20.09 5.33 15.01
CA ARG A 204 20.94 6.34 14.38
C ARG A 204 20.18 7.35 13.53
N ALA A 205 18.89 7.11 13.28
CA ALA A 205 18.03 8.05 12.58
C ALA A 205 17.76 9.27 13.48
N GLU A 206 18.02 10.47 12.96
CA GLU A 206 17.85 11.74 13.69
C GLU A 206 16.61 12.50 13.23
N ASN A 207 16.40 12.56 11.92
CA ASN A 207 15.33 13.32 11.28
C ASN A 207 14.53 12.46 10.30
N CYS A 208 14.54 11.12 10.48
CA CYS A 208 13.91 10.17 9.59
C CYS A 208 13.13 9.11 10.37
N ILE A 209 11.93 8.82 9.92
CA ILE A 209 11.11 7.74 10.46
C ILE A 209 11.55 6.42 9.81
N ILE A 210 11.86 5.41 10.62
CA ILE A 210 12.21 4.08 10.11
C ILE A 210 10.99 3.18 10.21
N MET A 211 10.59 2.60 9.09
CA MET A 211 9.48 1.65 8.97
C MET A 211 9.99 0.26 8.63
N SER A 212 9.32 -0.76 9.11
CA SER A 212 9.71 -2.16 8.92
C SER A 212 8.68 -2.91 8.08
N LEU A 213 9.15 -3.70 7.13
CA LEU A 213 8.42 -4.78 6.47
C LEU A 213 9.26 -6.06 6.60
N GLY A 214 8.92 -6.89 7.61
CA GLY A 214 9.68 -8.10 7.91
C GLY A 214 11.09 -7.87 8.47
N SER A 215 11.40 -6.67 9.00
CA SER A 215 12.71 -6.30 9.56
C SER A 215 12.72 -6.21 11.09
N GLY A 216 11.73 -6.82 11.75
CA GLY A 216 11.65 -6.91 13.21
C GLY A 216 10.91 -5.75 13.88
N PRO A 217 10.88 -5.73 15.24
CA PRO A 217 10.02 -4.84 16.02
C PRO A 217 10.64 -3.49 16.35
N HIS A 218 11.91 -3.25 16.03
CA HIS A 218 12.67 -2.09 16.52
C HIS A 218 12.47 -0.81 15.71
N ALA A 219 11.72 -0.86 14.60
CA ALA A 219 11.36 0.31 13.79
C ALA A 219 10.27 1.15 14.45
N HIS A 220 10.09 2.39 14.01
CA HIS A 220 9.06 3.31 14.49
C HIS A 220 7.65 2.90 14.08
N GLY A 221 7.50 1.95 13.16
CA GLY A 221 6.22 1.41 12.72
C GLY A 221 6.36 0.20 11.81
N GLN A 222 5.22 -0.37 11.41
CA GLN A 222 5.18 -1.62 10.64
C GLN A 222 4.31 -1.44 9.39
N LEU A 223 4.85 -1.89 8.24
CA LEU A 223 4.12 -2.06 7.00
C LEU A 223 3.82 -3.55 6.78
N LEU A 224 2.64 -3.87 6.28
CA LEU A 224 2.31 -5.19 5.71
C LEU A 224 1.50 -5.02 4.42
N ILE A 225 1.57 -6.02 3.56
CA ILE A 225 0.74 -6.13 2.37
C ILE A 225 -0.68 -6.53 2.81
N TYR A 226 -1.69 -5.71 2.48
CA TYR A 226 -3.07 -5.97 2.88
C TYR A 226 -3.57 -7.36 2.48
N HIS A 227 -3.26 -7.80 1.28
CA HIS A 227 -3.68 -9.11 0.76
C HIS A 227 -3.12 -10.28 1.58
N ASP A 228 -1.93 -10.13 2.15
CA ASP A 228 -1.32 -11.15 3.00
C ASP A 228 -2.02 -11.24 4.36
N LEU A 229 -2.51 -10.09 4.90
CA LEU A 229 -3.23 -10.05 6.18
C LEU A 229 -4.55 -10.81 6.14
N PHE A 230 -5.20 -10.84 4.99
CA PHE A 230 -6.55 -11.38 4.85
C PHE A 230 -6.65 -12.59 3.92
N GLY A 231 -5.51 -13.20 3.55
CA GLY A 231 -5.48 -14.40 2.72
C GLY A 231 -6.11 -14.22 1.35
N LEU A 232 -5.96 -13.02 0.76
CA LEU A 232 -6.52 -12.68 -0.56
C LEU A 232 -5.55 -13.01 -1.70
N TYR A 233 -4.24 -13.12 -1.43
CA TYR A 233 -3.26 -13.45 -2.45
C TYR A 233 -3.06 -14.97 -2.53
N PRO A 234 -3.49 -15.65 -3.63
CA PRO A 234 -3.54 -17.10 -3.67
C PRO A 234 -2.21 -17.78 -3.99
N LYS A 235 -1.23 -17.03 -4.55
CA LYS A 235 0.01 -17.65 -5.05
C LYS A 235 0.99 -18.00 -3.93
N PHE A 236 1.06 -17.19 -2.86
CA PHE A 236 2.10 -17.34 -1.87
C PHE A 236 1.77 -16.56 -0.58
N LYS A 237 2.23 -17.08 0.56
CA LYS A 237 2.08 -16.42 1.86
C LYS A 237 3.49 -16.16 2.44
N PRO A 238 3.91 -14.89 2.59
CA PRO A 238 5.21 -14.58 3.15
C PRO A 238 5.28 -14.92 4.65
N ARG A 239 6.42 -15.43 5.11
CA ARG A 239 6.66 -15.78 6.52
C ARG A 239 6.44 -14.62 7.47
N MET A 240 6.74 -13.39 7.03
CA MET A 240 6.63 -12.17 7.84
C MET A 240 5.20 -11.68 8.04
N ALA A 241 4.25 -12.17 7.27
CA ALA A 241 2.86 -11.73 7.36
C ALA A 241 2.10 -12.54 8.39
N LYS A 242 1.53 -11.85 9.39
CA LYS A 242 0.53 -12.41 10.28
C LYS A 242 -0.84 -12.30 9.63
N VAL A 243 -1.59 -13.41 9.58
CA VAL A 243 -2.97 -13.41 9.07
C VAL A 243 -3.92 -13.02 10.19
N TYR A 244 -4.75 -12.02 9.93
CA TYR A 244 -5.77 -11.51 10.86
C TYR A 244 -7.18 -11.97 10.51
N GLY A 245 -7.39 -12.48 9.30
CA GLY A 245 -8.65 -13.04 8.83
C GLY A 245 -8.45 -13.79 7.52
N ASN A 246 -9.40 -14.63 7.14
CA ASN A 246 -9.33 -15.41 5.90
C ASN A 246 -10.47 -15.02 4.94
N ALA A 247 -10.40 -13.80 4.42
CA ALA A 247 -11.42 -13.26 3.53
C ALA A 247 -11.52 -14.06 2.21
N GLY A 248 -10.40 -14.59 1.71
CA GLY A 248 -10.38 -15.44 0.51
C GLY A 248 -11.27 -16.68 0.64
N GLU A 249 -11.24 -17.36 1.79
CA GLU A 249 -12.14 -18.51 2.03
C GLU A 249 -13.61 -18.09 2.12
N VAL A 250 -13.90 -16.98 2.80
CA VAL A 250 -15.26 -16.46 2.93
C VAL A 250 -15.84 -16.12 1.56
N ILE A 251 -15.05 -15.44 0.72
CA ILE A 251 -15.42 -15.09 -0.66
C ILE A 251 -15.67 -16.37 -1.47
N LEU A 252 -14.75 -17.35 -1.43
CA LEU A 252 -14.88 -18.59 -2.18
C LEU A 252 -16.12 -19.39 -1.76
N LYS A 253 -16.41 -19.44 -0.45
CA LYS A 253 -17.61 -20.09 0.08
C LYS A 253 -18.88 -19.44 -0.44
N GLY A 254 -18.96 -18.11 -0.38
CA GLY A 254 -20.11 -17.34 -0.88
C GLY A 254 -20.32 -17.51 -2.39
N LEU A 255 -19.24 -17.50 -3.18
CA LEU A 255 -19.32 -17.74 -4.62
C LEU A 255 -19.82 -19.14 -4.95
N LYS A 256 -19.36 -20.18 -4.24
CA LYS A 256 -19.86 -21.55 -4.42
C LYS A 256 -21.34 -21.67 -4.09
N GLN A 257 -21.79 -21.03 -3.02
CA GLN A 257 -23.20 -21.00 -2.63
C GLN A 257 -24.04 -20.30 -3.71
N TYR A 258 -23.63 -19.13 -4.18
CA TYR A 258 -24.33 -18.42 -5.26
C TYR A 258 -24.45 -19.27 -6.54
N VAL A 259 -23.35 -19.92 -6.96
CA VAL A 259 -23.39 -20.83 -8.12
C VAL A 259 -24.39 -21.96 -7.91
N GLN A 260 -24.39 -22.58 -6.73
CA GLN A 260 -25.33 -23.65 -6.40
C GLN A 260 -26.77 -23.14 -6.46
N GLU A 261 -27.09 -22.05 -5.81
CA GLU A 261 -28.45 -21.50 -5.74
C GLU A 261 -29.00 -21.14 -7.12
N VAL A 262 -28.18 -20.51 -7.98
CA VAL A 262 -28.59 -20.21 -9.37
C VAL A 262 -28.82 -21.49 -10.17
N THR A 263 -27.94 -22.48 -10.06
CA THR A 263 -28.05 -23.73 -10.84
C THR A 263 -29.19 -24.64 -10.38
N THR A 264 -29.58 -24.52 -9.12
CA THR A 264 -30.73 -25.27 -8.56
C THR A 264 -32.04 -24.48 -8.57
N HIS A 265 -32.07 -23.29 -9.18
CA HIS A 265 -33.24 -22.38 -9.22
C HIS A 265 -33.79 -21.99 -7.85
N THR A 266 -32.93 -21.97 -6.79
CA THR A 266 -33.27 -21.49 -5.46
C THR A 266 -33.02 -20.00 -5.28
N PHE A 267 -32.28 -19.39 -6.21
CA PHE A 267 -32.11 -17.95 -6.37
C PHE A 267 -32.49 -17.57 -7.84
N PRO A 268 -33.22 -16.44 -8.07
CA PRO A 268 -33.71 -15.45 -7.11
C PRO A 268 -34.96 -15.92 -6.36
N GLN A 269 -35.13 -15.49 -5.10
CA GLN A 269 -36.37 -15.61 -4.35
C GLN A 269 -37.24 -14.38 -4.58
N ARG A 270 -38.51 -14.39 -4.05
CA ARG A 270 -39.51 -13.32 -4.32
C ARG A 270 -39.01 -11.91 -4.00
N GLU A 271 -38.21 -11.74 -2.96
CA GLU A 271 -37.60 -10.47 -2.56
C GLU A 271 -36.43 -10.01 -3.47
N ASN A 272 -35.95 -10.85 -4.34
CA ASN A 272 -34.79 -10.56 -5.21
C ASN A 272 -35.19 -10.14 -6.63
N TYR A 273 -36.51 -10.06 -6.96
CA TYR A 273 -36.94 -9.64 -8.27
C TYR A 273 -38.20 -8.75 -8.20
N PHE A 274 -38.40 -7.99 -9.26
CA PHE A 274 -39.57 -7.13 -9.42
C PHE A 274 -40.63 -7.84 -10.26
N THR A 275 -41.91 -7.51 -10.05
CA THR A 275 -43.01 -8.06 -10.83
C THR A 275 -43.89 -6.91 -11.34
N ILE A 276 -44.47 -7.11 -12.49
CA ILE A 276 -45.58 -6.28 -13.01
C ILE A 276 -46.87 -6.66 -12.29
N THR A 277 -47.79 -5.70 -12.09
CA THR A 277 -49.13 -6.03 -11.53
C THR A 277 -49.94 -6.88 -12.52
N ASP A 278 -50.87 -7.68 -12.01
CA ASP A 278 -51.67 -8.56 -12.85
C ASP A 278 -52.47 -7.76 -13.88
N GLU A 279 -53.01 -6.59 -13.51
CA GLU A 279 -53.72 -5.70 -14.42
C GLU A 279 -52.89 -5.19 -15.59
N GLU A 280 -51.66 -4.76 -15.30
CA GLU A 280 -50.77 -4.27 -16.34
C GLU A 280 -50.17 -5.43 -17.18
N TYR A 281 -50.02 -6.62 -16.61
CA TYR A 281 -49.62 -7.80 -17.35
C TYR A 281 -50.70 -8.23 -18.34
N ASP A 282 -52.01 -8.26 -17.91
CA ASP A 282 -53.15 -8.54 -18.79
C ASP A 282 -53.26 -7.50 -19.91
N ARG A 283 -53.01 -6.23 -19.61
CA ARG A 283 -52.99 -5.17 -20.61
C ARG A 283 -51.85 -5.38 -21.61
N LEU A 284 -50.68 -5.73 -21.15
CA LEU A 284 -49.54 -6.06 -22.01
C LEU A 284 -49.86 -7.22 -22.97
N LEU A 285 -50.50 -8.31 -22.47
CA LEU A 285 -50.90 -9.44 -23.29
C LEU A 285 -51.89 -9.07 -24.40
N LYS A 286 -52.77 -8.05 -24.19
CA LYS A 286 -53.66 -7.54 -25.21
C LYS A 286 -52.96 -6.70 -26.27
N ILE A 287 -51.89 -5.99 -25.90
CA ILE A 287 -51.08 -5.18 -26.82
C ILE A 287 -50.21 -6.07 -27.73
N LEU A 288 -49.81 -7.22 -27.24
CA LEU A 288 -48.90 -8.15 -27.97
C LEU A 288 -49.67 -9.08 -28.97
N LYS A 289 -50.97 -9.09 -28.93
CA LYS A 289 -51.85 -9.80 -29.89
C LYS A 289 -52.09 -8.93 -31.12
#